data_2daf496592b4c695b5a6b5be2e5e6733
#
_entry.id   2daf496592b4c695b5a6b5be2e5e6733
#
_cell.length_a   1.000
_cell.length_b   1.000
_cell.length_c   1.000
_cell.angle_alpha   90.00
_cell.angle_beta   90.00
_cell.angle_gamma   90.00
#
_symmetry.space_group_name_H-M   'P 1'
#
loop_
_entity.id
_entity.type
_entity.pdbx_description
1 polymer ?
#
loop_
_entity_poly.entity_id
_entity_poly.type
_entity_poly.pdbx_seq_one_letter_code
_entity_poly.pdbx_strand_id
1 'polypeptide(L)'
;SMTESSPLTGADQLRDHIAHQSDRIKADLTKAVSFPSIFGTKPESCEASAAWVQQAFTEVGINDVHVEDAVDGSLPLFGFTAPADGCPTVLLYCHHDVQPADDQPGWDTNPWELTEKNGRWYGRGSADDKGNLVAHLAALRALREWAPQSRHPEHPFGGIGIRLVVEF
;
A
#
# COMPACT_ATOMS: atom_id res chain seq x y z
N SER A 1 14.23 -26.43 34.10
CA SER A 1 14.83 -25.15 33.66
C SER A 1 13.83 -24.44 32.77
N MET A 2 13.25 -23.36 33.24
CA MET A 2 12.45 -22.46 32.42
C MET A 2 13.42 -21.81 31.45
N THR A 3 13.31 -22.13 30.16
CA THR A 3 13.98 -21.37 29.12
C THR A 3 13.23 -20.05 28.99
N GLU A 4 13.81 -18.99 29.52
CA GLU A 4 13.36 -17.65 29.22
C GLU A 4 13.46 -17.45 27.71
N SER A 5 12.31 -17.29 27.03
CA SER A 5 12.29 -16.92 25.64
C SER A 5 12.88 -15.52 25.53
N SER A 6 13.86 -15.34 24.61
CA SER A 6 14.42 -14.02 24.33
C SER A 6 13.28 -13.06 23.93
N PRO A 7 13.31 -11.78 24.40
CA PRO A 7 12.30 -10.81 23.98
C PRO A 7 12.30 -10.65 22.47
N LEU A 8 11.11 -10.47 21.86
CA LEU A 8 10.96 -10.24 20.43
C LEU A 8 11.74 -8.99 20.01
N THR A 9 12.47 -9.08 18.90
CA THR A 9 13.10 -7.92 18.27
C THR A 9 12.04 -7.00 17.67
N GLY A 10 12.40 -5.74 17.36
CA GLY A 10 11.52 -4.82 16.66
C GLY A 10 11.06 -5.39 15.31
N ALA A 11 11.95 -6.06 14.57
CA ALA A 11 11.61 -6.71 13.31
C ALA A 11 10.61 -7.86 13.48
N ASP A 12 10.75 -8.66 14.54
CA ASP A 12 9.80 -9.74 14.85
C ASP A 12 8.43 -9.20 15.23
N GLN A 13 8.38 -8.11 16.00
CA GLN A 13 7.13 -7.43 16.34
C GLN A 13 6.42 -6.89 15.10
N LEU A 14 7.15 -6.28 14.15
CA LEU A 14 6.60 -5.80 12.90
C LEU A 14 6.05 -6.93 12.03
N ARG A 15 6.79 -8.05 11.91
CA ARG A 15 6.31 -9.23 11.19
C ARG A 15 5.03 -9.79 11.80
N ASP A 16 4.94 -9.82 13.13
CA ASP A 16 3.77 -10.28 13.84
C ASP A 16 2.55 -9.36 13.56
N HIS A 17 2.74 -8.05 13.59
CA HIS A 17 1.70 -7.09 13.21
C HIS A 17 1.23 -7.28 11.76
N ILE A 18 2.14 -7.54 10.83
CA ILE A 18 1.80 -7.81 9.44
C ILE A 18 1.01 -9.12 9.31
N ALA A 19 1.44 -10.17 10.01
CA ALA A 19 0.75 -11.47 9.99
C ALA A 19 -0.71 -11.38 10.46
N HIS A 20 -1.01 -10.48 11.39
CA HIS A 20 -2.38 -10.24 11.87
C HIS A 20 -3.24 -9.42 10.91
N GLN A 21 -2.69 -8.92 9.82
CA GLN A 21 -3.39 -8.10 8.84
C GLN A 21 -3.89 -8.87 7.61
N SER A 22 -3.82 -10.20 7.57
CA SER A 22 -4.10 -10.96 6.34
C SER A 22 -5.47 -10.65 5.74
N ASP A 23 -6.52 -10.53 6.54
CA ASP A 23 -7.85 -10.18 6.06
C ASP A 23 -7.90 -8.74 5.53
N ARG A 24 -7.23 -7.81 6.20
CA ARG A 24 -7.15 -6.42 5.76
C ARG A 24 -6.37 -6.28 4.46
N ILE A 25 -5.26 -6.99 4.32
CA ILE A 25 -4.45 -7.02 3.09
C ILE A 25 -5.30 -7.52 1.93
N LYS A 26 -6.03 -8.60 2.12
CA LYS A 26 -6.94 -9.13 1.09
C LYS A 26 -8.04 -8.15 0.73
N ALA A 27 -8.66 -7.51 1.72
CA ALA A 27 -9.69 -6.51 1.50
C ALA A 27 -9.17 -5.30 0.72
N ASP A 28 -8.00 -4.79 1.07
CA ASP A 28 -7.36 -3.67 0.37
C ASP A 28 -7.02 -4.04 -1.07
N LEU A 29 -6.46 -5.22 -1.29
CA LEU A 29 -6.11 -5.66 -2.64
C LEU A 29 -7.36 -5.91 -3.50
N THR A 30 -8.41 -6.47 -2.92
CA THR A 30 -9.71 -6.64 -3.57
C THR A 30 -10.26 -5.29 -4.05
N LYS A 31 -10.20 -4.29 -3.18
CA LYS A 31 -10.64 -2.93 -3.52
C LYS A 31 -9.77 -2.30 -4.60
N ALA A 32 -8.46 -2.36 -4.44
CA ALA A 32 -7.52 -1.79 -5.40
C ALA A 32 -7.69 -2.39 -6.81
N VAL A 33 -7.84 -3.71 -6.91
CA VAL A 33 -8.05 -4.42 -8.18
C VAL A 33 -9.38 -4.08 -8.81
N SER A 34 -10.40 -3.71 -8.03
CA SER A 34 -11.73 -3.38 -8.55
C SER A 34 -11.75 -2.13 -9.44
N PHE A 35 -10.71 -1.31 -9.41
CA PHE A 35 -10.59 -0.13 -10.27
C PHE A 35 -9.84 -0.48 -11.56
N PRO A 36 -10.48 -0.51 -12.73
CA PRO A 36 -9.77 -0.66 -14.01
C PRO A 36 -9.08 0.66 -14.38
N SER A 37 -8.04 1.01 -13.64
CA SER A 37 -7.30 2.26 -13.76
C SER A 37 -6.32 2.23 -14.94
N ILE A 38 -6.88 2.10 -16.14
CA ILE A 38 -6.14 2.02 -17.40
C ILE A 38 -5.89 3.43 -17.93
N PHE A 39 -4.62 3.81 -18.03
CA PHE A 39 -4.25 5.13 -18.53
C PHE A 39 -4.85 5.41 -19.90
N GLY A 40 -5.46 6.60 -20.02
CA GLY A 40 -5.98 7.11 -21.29
C GLY A 40 -7.33 6.54 -21.73
N THR A 41 -7.93 5.60 -20.99
CA THR A 41 -9.16 4.92 -21.45
C THR A 41 -10.35 4.99 -20.51
N LYS A 42 -10.15 5.06 -19.23
CA LYS A 42 -11.24 5.02 -18.22
C LYS A 42 -11.02 6.10 -17.16
N PRO A 43 -11.25 7.39 -17.49
CA PRO A 43 -10.92 8.49 -16.57
C PRO A 43 -11.62 8.40 -15.22
N GLU A 44 -12.89 7.99 -15.19
CA GLU A 44 -13.62 7.85 -13.92
C GLU A 44 -13.02 6.77 -13.01
N SER A 45 -12.58 5.66 -13.58
CA SER A 45 -11.92 4.58 -12.85
C SER A 45 -10.53 5.02 -12.36
N CYS A 46 -9.82 5.81 -13.14
CA CYS A 46 -8.53 6.37 -12.76
C CYS A 46 -8.68 7.35 -11.59
N GLU A 47 -9.67 8.23 -11.65
CA GLU A 47 -9.99 9.17 -10.56
C GLU A 47 -10.41 8.44 -9.28
N ALA A 48 -11.25 7.42 -9.42
CA ALA A 48 -11.69 6.61 -8.27
C ALA A 48 -10.52 5.86 -7.63
N SER A 49 -9.61 5.31 -8.44
CA SER A 49 -8.38 4.68 -7.96
C SER A 49 -7.51 5.67 -7.19
N ALA A 50 -7.25 6.84 -7.77
CA ALA A 50 -6.45 7.89 -7.14
C ALA A 50 -7.06 8.34 -5.81
N ALA A 51 -8.38 8.54 -5.75
CA ALA A 51 -9.08 8.96 -4.52
C ALA A 51 -8.96 7.89 -3.43
N TRP A 52 -9.12 6.63 -3.78
CA TRP A 52 -8.97 5.53 -2.83
C TRP A 52 -7.53 5.43 -2.30
N VAL A 53 -6.55 5.55 -3.17
CA VAL A 53 -5.13 5.51 -2.80
C VAL A 53 -4.79 6.66 -1.87
N GLN A 54 -5.25 7.88 -2.17
CA GLN A 54 -5.06 9.05 -1.34
C GLN A 54 -5.62 8.83 0.07
N GLN A 55 -6.85 8.35 0.16
CA GLN A 55 -7.50 8.08 1.44
C GLN A 55 -6.77 6.98 2.22
N ALA A 56 -6.38 5.89 1.56
CA ALA A 56 -5.72 4.77 2.21
C ALA A 56 -4.38 5.19 2.85
N PHE A 57 -3.54 5.93 2.13
CA PHE A 57 -2.27 6.38 2.67
C PHE A 57 -2.42 7.49 3.72
N THR A 58 -3.44 8.33 3.61
CA THR A 58 -3.78 9.31 4.65
C THR A 58 -4.19 8.61 5.94
N GLU A 59 -5.03 7.61 5.86
CA GLU A 59 -5.51 6.86 7.03
C GLU A 59 -4.40 6.10 7.76
N VAL A 60 -3.39 5.60 7.05
CA VAL A 60 -2.25 4.94 7.70
C VAL A 60 -1.26 5.91 8.33
N GLY A 61 -1.44 7.22 8.16
CA GLY A 61 -0.71 8.23 8.89
C GLY A 61 0.29 9.07 8.11
N ILE A 62 0.34 8.97 6.78
CA ILE A 62 1.17 9.87 5.97
C ILE A 62 0.48 11.24 5.91
N ASN A 63 1.24 12.29 6.24
CA ASN A 63 0.77 13.65 6.08
C ASN A 63 0.80 14.07 4.59
N ASP A 64 -0.06 15.01 4.24
CA ASP A 64 -0.04 15.69 2.94
C ASP A 64 0.02 14.71 1.75
N VAL A 65 -0.88 13.74 1.74
CA VAL A 65 -1.09 12.90 0.55
C VAL A 65 -1.99 13.65 -0.42
N HIS A 66 -1.47 13.95 -1.60
CA HIS A 66 -2.21 14.70 -2.61
C HIS A 66 -2.01 14.13 -4.01
N VAL A 67 -3.05 14.27 -4.82
CA VAL A 67 -3.02 13.94 -6.24
C VAL A 67 -2.56 15.19 -7.01
N GLU A 68 -1.65 15.01 -7.96
CA GLU A 68 -1.25 16.07 -8.87
C GLU A 68 -1.79 15.81 -10.28
N ASP A 69 -2.39 16.83 -10.88
CA ASP A 69 -2.80 16.79 -12.28
C ASP A 69 -1.56 16.94 -13.16
N ALA A 70 -1.19 15.87 -13.85
CA ALA A 70 -0.09 15.93 -14.80
C ALA A 70 -0.55 16.40 -16.18
N VAL A 71 0.40 16.95 -16.95
CA VAL A 71 0.14 17.47 -18.30
C VAL A 71 -0.42 16.40 -19.24
N ASP A 72 -0.04 15.13 -19.04
CA ASP A 72 -0.49 14.00 -19.83
C ASP A 72 -1.85 13.43 -19.39
N GLY A 73 -2.49 14.01 -18.37
CA GLY A 73 -3.75 13.54 -17.80
C GLY A 73 -3.61 12.43 -16.78
N SER A 74 -2.39 12.03 -16.43
CA SER A 74 -2.15 11.06 -15.36
C SER A 74 -2.46 11.66 -13.98
N LEU A 75 -2.62 10.80 -12.98
CA LEU A 75 -3.01 11.19 -11.62
C LEU A 75 -2.00 10.63 -10.59
N PRO A 76 -0.72 11.04 -10.63
CA PRO A 76 0.25 10.63 -9.64
C PRO A 76 -0.07 11.21 -8.27
N LEU A 77 0.33 10.49 -7.22
CA LEU A 77 0.16 10.94 -5.85
C LEU A 77 1.52 11.08 -5.17
N PHE A 78 1.58 12.06 -4.30
CA PHE A 78 2.76 12.36 -3.48
C PHE A 78 2.35 12.51 -2.03
N GLY A 79 3.21 12.09 -1.13
CA GLY A 79 3.00 12.27 0.30
C GLY A 79 4.32 12.38 1.04
N PHE A 80 4.28 12.99 2.21
CA PHE A 80 5.48 13.17 3.02
C PHE A 80 5.13 13.25 4.50
N THR A 81 5.85 12.46 5.29
CA THR A 81 5.90 12.60 6.75
C THR A 81 7.35 12.78 7.15
N ALA A 82 7.65 13.91 7.78
CA ALA A 82 9.01 14.21 8.21
C ALA A 82 9.54 13.19 9.23
N PRO A 83 10.83 12.84 9.19
CA PRO A 83 11.42 11.99 10.20
C PRO A 83 11.55 12.71 11.54
N ALA A 84 11.65 11.96 12.63
CA ALA A 84 12.15 12.49 13.88
C ALA A 84 13.64 12.83 13.74
N ASP A 85 14.15 13.74 14.59
CA ASP A 85 15.54 14.17 14.54
C ASP A 85 16.51 12.98 14.59
N GLY A 86 17.42 12.95 13.64
CA GLY A 86 18.42 11.90 13.51
C GLY A 86 17.93 10.59 12.89
N CYS A 87 16.66 10.51 12.50
CA CYS A 87 16.09 9.33 11.85
C CYS A 87 16.09 9.46 10.32
N PRO A 88 16.19 8.34 9.59
CA PRO A 88 16.18 8.36 8.14
C PRO A 88 14.79 8.58 7.57
N THR A 89 14.73 8.99 6.30
CA THR A 89 13.53 9.00 5.48
C THR A 89 13.59 7.88 4.45
N VAL A 90 12.51 7.10 4.35
CA VAL A 90 12.37 6.01 3.38
C VAL A 90 11.50 6.48 2.22
N LEU A 91 11.95 6.24 1.00
CA LEU A 91 11.14 6.45 -0.20
C LEU A 91 10.34 5.18 -0.47
N LEU A 92 9.01 5.33 -0.50
CA LEU A 92 8.09 4.28 -0.95
C LEU A 92 7.61 4.63 -2.36
N TYR A 93 7.81 3.71 -3.28
CA TYR A 93 7.38 3.84 -4.66
C TYR A 93 6.45 2.71 -5.05
N CYS A 94 5.38 3.05 -5.76
CA CYS A 94 4.51 2.12 -6.46
C CYS A 94 3.76 2.85 -7.57
N HIS A 95 2.98 2.14 -8.36
CA HIS A 95 2.07 2.76 -9.32
C HIS A 95 0.67 2.16 -9.21
N HIS A 96 -0.36 2.92 -9.58
CA HIS A 96 -1.74 2.46 -9.49
C HIS A 96 -2.44 2.30 -10.85
N ASP A 97 -1.79 2.65 -11.94
CA ASP A 97 -2.26 2.34 -13.28
C ASP A 97 -2.04 0.86 -13.61
N VAL A 98 -2.88 0.33 -14.46
CA VAL A 98 -2.82 -1.07 -14.90
C VAL A 98 -2.99 -1.18 -16.40
N GLN A 99 -2.53 -2.29 -16.94
CA GLN A 99 -2.72 -2.62 -18.35
C GLN A 99 -4.16 -3.11 -18.61
N PRO A 100 -4.67 -2.98 -19.86
CA PRO A 100 -5.94 -3.58 -20.25
C PRO A 100 -5.97 -5.09 -20.00
N ALA A 101 -7.15 -5.64 -19.76
CA ALA A 101 -7.35 -7.07 -19.54
C ALA A 101 -8.60 -7.61 -20.19
N ASP A 102 -9.63 -6.80 -20.44
CA ASP A 102 -10.96 -7.26 -20.92
C ASP A 102 -10.89 -7.99 -22.26
N ASP A 103 -10.00 -7.56 -23.17
CA ASP A 103 -9.81 -8.16 -24.49
C ASP A 103 -8.55 -9.05 -24.57
N GLN A 104 -7.99 -9.41 -23.42
CA GLN A 104 -6.79 -10.23 -23.36
C GLN A 104 -7.13 -11.71 -23.21
N PRO A 105 -6.56 -12.61 -24.03
CA PRO A 105 -6.76 -14.05 -23.83
C PRO A 105 -6.03 -14.56 -22.58
N GLY A 106 -6.50 -15.65 -22.03
CA GLY A 106 -5.83 -16.35 -20.92
C GLY A 106 -6.32 -16.00 -19.52
N TRP A 107 -7.38 -15.18 -19.39
CA TRP A 107 -8.01 -14.95 -18.09
C TRP A 107 -9.10 -16.00 -17.82
N ASP A 108 -8.86 -16.83 -16.79
CA ASP A 108 -9.84 -17.81 -16.31
C ASP A 108 -10.78 -17.22 -15.25
N THR A 109 -10.47 -16.03 -14.76
CA THR A 109 -11.25 -15.30 -13.74
C THR A 109 -11.55 -13.90 -14.26
N ASN A 110 -12.47 -13.19 -13.58
CA ASN A 110 -12.69 -11.78 -13.88
C ASN A 110 -11.46 -10.96 -13.46
N PRO A 111 -10.81 -10.23 -14.38
CA PRO A 111 -9.59 -9.47 -14.07
C PRO A 111 -9.77 -8.40 -12.98
N TRP A 112 -11.00 -7.91 -12.79
CA TRP A 112 -11.32 -6.79 -11.89
C TRP A 112 -11.93 -7.25 -10.56
N GLU A 113 -12.00 -8.55 -10.35
CA GLU A 113 -12.42 -9.18 -9.10
C GLU A 113 -11.30 -10.07 -8.58
N LEU A 114 -10.67 -9.68 -7.47
CA LEU A 114 -9.62 -10.50 -6.88
C LEU A 114 -10.18 -11.88 -6.54
N THR A 115 -9.58 -12.91 -7.12
CA THR A 115 -10.04 -14.30 -6.97
C THR A 115 -8.95 -15.17 -6.38
N GLU A 116 -9.25 -15.85 -5.29
CA GLU A 116 -8.34 -16.82 -4.69
C GLU A 116 -8.54 -18.19 -5.33
N LYS A 117 -7.46 -18.78 -5.82
CA LYS A 117 -7.45 -20.08 -6.45
C LYS A 117 -6.13 -20.77 -6.18
N ASN A 118 -6.18 -21.97 -5.61
CA ASN A 118 -4.99 -22.76 -5.29
C ASN A 118 -3.94 -22.01 -4.44
N GLY A 119 -4.41 -21.21 -3.46
CA GLY A 119 -3.54 -20.45 -2.57
C GLY A 119 -2.92 -19.21 -3.19
N ARG A 120 -3.38 -18.78 -4.37
CA ARG A 120 -2.93 -17.58 -5.07
C ARG A 120 -4.09 -16.63 -5.33
N TRP A 121 -3.79 -15.35 -5.41
CA TRP A 121 -4.76 -14.31 -5.74
C TRP A 121 -4.54 -13.80 -7.16
N TYR A 122 -5.60 -13.84 -7.96
CA TYR A 122 -5.58 -13.43 -9.35
C TYR A 122 -6.44 -12.19 -9.57
N GLY A 123 -5.90 -11.25 -10.30
CA GLY A 123 -6.56 -10.02 -10.72
C GLY A 123 -5.59 -9.11 -11.45
N ARG A 124 -6.09 -8.28 -12.35
CA ARG A 124 -5.22 -7.31 -13.04
C ARG A 124 -4.68 -6.30 -12.04
N GLY A 125 -3.36 -6.19 -11.94
CA GLY A 125 -2.67 -5.34 -10.98
C GLY A 125 -2.40 -6.01 -9.64
N SER A 126 -2.82 -7.26 -9.40
CA SER A 126 -2.55 -7.95 -8.14
C SER A 126 -1.06 -8.13 -7.85
N ALA A 127 -0.25 -8.28 -8.88
CA ALA A 127 1.21 -8.32 -8.78
C ALA A 127 1.85 -7.00 -9.26
N ASP A 128 1.38 -6.46 -10.37
CA ASP A 128 1.95 -5.28 -11.02
C ASP A 128 0.88 -4.16 -11.13
N ASP A 129 0.84 -3.23 -10.22
CA ASP A 129 1.72 -3.01 -9.05
C ASP A 129 0.91 -2.82 -7.75
N LYS A 130 -0.40 -3.03 -7.79
CA LYS A 130 -1.30 -2.83 -6.63
C LYS A 130 -0.98 -3.77 -5.46
N GLY A 131 -0.38 -4.93 -5.73
CA GLY A 131 0.14 -5.80 -4.69
C GLY A 131 1.22 -5.12 -3.86
N ASN A 132 2.15 -4.42 -4.50
CA ASN A 132 3.19 -3.64 -3.80
C ASN A 132 2.61 -2.43 -3.07
N LEU A 133 1.63 -1.75 -3.67
CA LEU A 133 0.91 -0.66 -3.02
C LEU A 133 0.28 -1.12 -1.70
N VAL A 134 -0.41 -2.25 -1.71
CA VAL A 134 -1.05 -2.82 -0.53
C VAL A 134 0.00 -3.32 0.48
N ALA A 135 1.13 -3.84 0.02
CA ALA A 135 2.25 -4.19 0.90
C ALA A 135 2.80 -2.97 1.63
N HIS A 136 2.91 -1.81 0.98
CA HIS A 136 3.29 -0.55 1.62
C HIS A 136 2.28 -0.15 2.70
N LEU A 137 0.99 -0.25 2.42
CA LEU A 137 -0.06 0.04 3.41
C LEU A 137 0.05 -0.86 4.64
N ALA A 138 0.27 -2.15 4.45
CA ALA A 138 0.43 -3.11 5.54
C ALA A 138 1.68 -2.82 6.39
N ALA A 139 2.78 -2.49 5.75
CA ALA A 139 4.03 -2.13 6.44
C ALA A 139 3.85 -0.85 7.27
N LEU A 140 3.19 0.17 6.74
CA LEU A 140 2.94 1.42 7.45
C LEU A 140 1.99 1.23 8.63
N ARG A 141 0.96 0.38 8.50
CA ARG A 141 0.11 0.03 9.64
C ARG A 141 0.88 -0.66 10.75
N ALA A 142 1.76 -1.59 10.39
CA ALA A 142 2.60 -2.28 11.35
C ALA A 142 3.53 -1.31 12.10
N LEU A 143 4.17 -0.39 11.37
CA LEU A 143 5.00 0.66 11.97
C LEU A 143 4.20 1.55 12.91
N ARG A 144 2.99 1.93 12.53
CA ARG A 144 2.11 2.77 13.36
C ARG A 144 1.68 2.07 14.65
N GLU A 145 1.37 0.79 14.60
CA GLU A 145 1.03 0.01 15.80
C GLU A 145 2.24 -0.19 16.70
N TRP A 146 3.42 -0.35 16.14
CA TRP A 146 4.66 -0.51 16.88
C TRP A 146 5.18 0.82 17.44
N ALA A 147 4.93 1.96 16.80
CA ALA A 147 5.50 3.26 17.12
C ALA A 147 5.46 3.64 18.60
N PRO A 148 4.38 3.39 19.38
CA PRO A 148 4.36 3.68 20.82
C PRO A 148 5.44 2.97 21.63
N GLN A 149 6.00 1.87 21.14
CA GLN A 149 7.06 1.10 21.77
C GLN A 149 8.46 1.49 21.26
N SER A 150 8.53 2.43 20.32
CA SER A 150 9.78 2.88 19.72
C SER A 150 10.48 3.95 20.56
N ARG A 151 11.67 4.37 20.12
CA ARG A 151 12.39 5.50 20.71
C ARG A 151 11.71 6.85 20.45
N HIS A 152 10.76 6.91 19.52
CA HIS A 152 10.01 8.11 19.14
C HIS A 152 8.51 7.78 19.20
N PRO A 153 7.95 7.57 20.40
CA PRO A 153 6.60 7.03 20.54
C PRO A 153 5.48 7.96 20.06
N GLU A 154 5.76 9.26 19.92
CA GLU A 154 4.81 10.25 19.43
C GLU A 154 4.84 10.41 17.91
N HIS A 155 5.87 9.86 17.25
CA HIS A 155 5.97 9.88 15.81
C HIS A 155 5.13 8.72 15.20
N PRO A 156 4.34 8.96 14.13
CA PRO A 156 3.42 7.93 13.60
C PRO A 156 4.12 6.65 13.14
N PHE A 157 5.38 6.74 12.75
CA PHE A 157 6.15 5.59 12.25
C PHE A 157 7.44 5.35 13.07
N GLY A 158 7.40 5.64 14.36
CA GLY A 158 8.53 5.39 15.25
C GLY A 158 9.78 6.20 14.93
N GLY A 159 9.61 7.33 14.29
CA GLY A 159 10.70 8.24 13.91
C GLY A 159 11.07 8.19 12.42
N ILE A 160 10.68 7.13 11.70
CA ILE A 160 11.02 6.99 10.27
C ILE A 160 10.20 7.97 9.44
N GLY A 161 10.88 8.84 8.69
CA GLY A 161 10.23 9.70 7.70
C GLY A 161 9.83 8.88 6.48
N ILE A 162 8.72 9.25 5.87
CA ILE A 162 8.20 8.59 4.67
C ILE A 162 8.04 9.63 3.57
N ARG A 163 8.62 9.35 2.42
CA ARG A 163 8.32 10.03 1.17
C ARG A 163 7.61 9.05 0.27
N LEU A 164 6.37 9.36 -0.09
CA LEU A 164 5.54 8.51 -0.92
C LEU A 164 5.49 9.06 -2.34
N VAL A 165 5.71 8.19 -3.31
CA VAL A 165 5.46 8.44 -4.74
C VAL A 165 4.63 7.30 -5.29
N VAL A 166 3.42 7.61 -5.72
CA VAL A 166 2.55 6.66 -6.42
C VAL A 166 2.39 7.16 -7.85
N GLU A 167 3.08 6.52 -8.76
CA GLU A 167 3.03 6.85 -10.18
C GLU A 167 1.72 6.38 -10.81
N PHE A 168 1.38 7.04 -11.90
CA PHE A 168 0.21 6.65 -12.68
C PHE A 168 0.55 6.56 -14.16
#